data_ca55ed65c7f3df55714756e9cadd77a0
#
_entry.id   ca55ed65c7f3df55714756e9cadd77a0
#
_cell.length_a   1.000
_cell.length_b   1.000
_cell.length_c   1.000
_cell.angle_alpha   90.00
_cell.angle_beta   90.00
_cell.angle_gamma   90.00
#
_symmetry.space_group_name_H-M   'P 1'
#
loop_
_entity.id
_entity.type
_entity.pdbx_description
1 polymer ?
#
loop_
_entity_poly.entity_id
_entity_poly.type
_entity_poly.pdbx_seq_one_letter_code
_entity_poly.pdbx_strand_id
1 'polypeptide(L)'
;MKGTIAVNLTNGFGNNIFQYSAARLLAEHLDSDLVLIPPTKNYYGIKELENLGIKFVEKKLNNPINVIDKNYKMCYNDVLKGRDVILSGYFEDYTIYFDKLDQIKNWFKPVKNRKDNSLTIHMRTGDRLFMKNEFYTKPRAEHYLKAVEKFDFDELHIVTDMPKWDYVTADELNNMKFHLDVPANERVPIGESVKFFNEFIEGFEKYNPNVQKRSIVDDFNFIRASDNILFEHGTLSWWAAAISDAKKVGVYGPWRPWKGDKNKNLSNIPLKNWFKWE
;
A
#
# COMPACT_ATOMS: atom_id res chain seq x y z
N MET A 1 17.32 -25.96 18.13
CA MET A 1 15.96 -25.37 18.36
C MET A 1 15.65 -24.44 17.20
N LYS A 2 14.41 -24.41 16.76
CA LYS A 2 13.94 -23.50 15.72
C LYS A 2 13.78 -22.11 16.33
N GLY A 3 14.36 -21.07 15.70
CA GLY A 3 14.22 -19.69 16.11
C GLY A 3 12.86 -19.11 15.77
N THR A 4 12.62 -17.87 16.16
CA THR A 4 11.39 -17.13 15.86
C THR A 4 11.70 -15.78 15.25
N ILE A 5 11.11 -15.48 14.11
CA ILE A 5 11.09 -14.14 13.54
C ILE A 5 9.75 -13.50 13.88
N ALA A 6 9.80 -12.48 14.71
CA ALA A 6 8.64 -11.68 15.07
C ALA A 6 8.70 -10.33 14.37
N VAL A 7 7.55 -9.74 14.04
CA VAL A 7 7.48 -8.37 13.53
C VAL A 7 6.42 -7.56 14.25
N ASN A 8 6.80 -6.38 14.70
CA ASN A 8 5.88 -5.39 15.24
C ASN A 8 5.13 -4.71 14.09
N LEU A 9 3.84 -5.01 13.96
CA LEU A 9 3.00 -4.34 12.98
C LEU A 9 2.72 -2.91 13.42
N THR A 10 2.78 -2.01 12.45
CA THR A 10 2.45 -0.59 12.64
C THR A 10 1.11 -0.27 11.97
N ASN A 11 0.88 1.01 11.78
CA ASN A 11 -0.34 1.49 11.17
C ASN A 11 -0.28 1.42 9.62
N GLY A 12 -1.39 1.01 9.00
CA GLY A 12 -1.57 1.01 7.55
C GLY A 12 -1.45 -0.37 6.91
N PHE A 13 -2.52 -0.79 6.28
CA PHE A 13 -2.61 -2.10 5.65
C PHE A 13 -1.45 -2.39 4.68
N GLY A 14 -1.11 -1.45 3.79
CA GLY A 14 0.03 -1.61 2.88
C GLY A 14 1.37 -1.71 3.60
N ASN A 15 1.55 -0.95 4.69
CA ASN A 15 2.76 -1.04 5.53
C ASN A 15 2.85 -2.41 6.22
N ASN A 16 1.70 -2.93 6.66
CA ASN A 16 1.67 -4.27 7.26
C ASN A 16 2.05 -5.37 6.24
N ILE A 17 1.74 -5.21 4.96
CA ILE A 17 2.19 -6.15 3.93
C ILE A 17 3.71 -6.09 3.78
N PHE A 18 4.34 -4.90 3.81
CA PHE A 18 5.80 -4.78 3.82
C PHE A 18 6.41 -5.49 5.04
N GLN A 19 5.90 -5.21 6.21
CA GLN A 19 6.36 -5.79 7.48
C GLN A 19 6.21 -7.31 7.50
N TYR A 20 5.06 -7.81 7.09
CA TYR A 20 4.80 -9.24 6.96
C TYR A 20 5.74 -9.90 5.94
N SER A 21 5.90 -9.29 4.76
CA SER A 21 6.73 -9.85 3.70
C SER A 21 8.20 -9.91 4.11
N ALA A 22 8.72 -8.86 4.74
CA ALA A 22 10.06 -8.87 5.30
C ALA A 22 10.24 -9.97 6.33
N ALA A 23 9.33 -10.05 7.31
CA ALA A 23 9.41 -11.04 8.37
C ALA A 23 9.32 -12.49 7.83
N ARG A 24 8.42 -12.72 6.88
CA ARG A 24 8.23 -14.05 6.30
C ARG A 24 9.41 -14.49 5.44
N LEU A 25 9.95 -13.61 4.61
CA LEU A 25 11.16 -13.89 3.82
C LEU A 25 12.33 -14.28 4.73
N LEU A 26 12.53 -13.53 5.82
CA LEU A 26 13.60 -13.85 6.77
C LEU A 26 13.34 -15.14 7.52
N ALA A 27 12.09 -15.40 7.94
CA ALA A 27 11.71 -16.63 8.61
C ALA A 27 11.91 -17.86 7.72
N GLU A 28 11.54 -17.78 6.45
CA GLU A 28 11.77 -18.86 5.47
C GLU A 28 13.27 -19.06 5.21
N HIS A 29 14.06 -17.99 5.12
CA HIS A 29 15.52 -18.07 4.95
C HIS A 29 16.24 -18.76 6.13
N LEU A 30 15.83 -18.43 7.35
CA LEU A 30 16.46 -18.96 8.57
C LEU A 30 15.80 -20.24 9.11
N ASP A 31 14.85 -20.82 8.41
CA ASP A 31 13.99 -21.92 8.89
C ASP A 31 13.44 -21.65 10.29
N SER A 32 12.81 -20.52 10.47
CA SER A 32 12.29 -20.00 11.74
C SER A 32 10.76 -19.92 11.75
N ASP A 33 10.17 -19.90 12.94
CA ASP A 33 8.74 -19.63 13.08
C ASP A 33 8.47 -18.15 12.84
N LEU A 34 7.31 -17.82 12.25
CA LEU A 34 6.88 -16.44 12.03
C LEU A 34 5.83 -16.04 13.07
N VAL A 35 6.03 -14.88 13.70
CA VAL A 35 5.09 -14.28 14.67
C VAL A 35 4.78 -12.85 14.27
N LEU A 36 3.50 -12.51 14.20
CA LEU A 36 3.06 -11.14 13.96
C LEU A 36 2.56 -10.55 15.28
N ILE A 37 3.16 -9.44 15.68
CA ILE A 37 2.81 -8.72 16.91
C ILE A 37 1.89 -7.56 16.52
N PRO A 38 0.59 -7.62 16.86
CA PRO A 38 -0.33 -6.55 16.54
C PRO A 38 0.00 -5.27 17.30
N PRO A 39 -0.34 -4.10 16.79
CA PRO A 39 -0.18 -2.84 17.49
C PRO A 39 -1.09 -2.79 18.73
N THR A 40 -0.65 -2.11 19.76
CA THR A 40 -1.34 -2.03 21.06
C THR A 40 -2.64 -1.21 21.05
N LYS A 41 -2.88 -0.44 20.00
CA LYS A 41 -4.13 0.32 19.81
C LYS A 41 -4.97 -0.38 18.75
N ASN A 42 -6.30 -0.41 18.96
CA ASN A 42 -7.27 -0.93 18.00
C ASN A 42 -6.97 -0.38 16.59
N TYR A 43 -6.43 -1.24 15.76
CA TYR A 43 -5.93 -0.84 14.47
C TYR A 43 -6.74 -1.52 13.35
N TYR A 44 -7.09 -0.71 12.38
CA TYR A 44 -7.65 -1.21 11.13
C TYR A 44 -6.58 -2.02 10.40
N GLY A 45 -6.84 -3.24 10.05
CA GLY A 45 -5.91 -4.00 9.23
C GLY A 45 -5.60 -5.40 9.73
N ILE A 46 -5.79 -5.72 11.02
CA ILE A 46 -5.52 -7.08 11.51
C ILE A 46 -6.51 -8.06 10.89
N LYS A 47 -7.82 -7.79 10.99
CA LYS A 47 -8.85 -8.62 10.36
C LYS A 47 -8.69 -8.71 8.86
N GLU A 48 -8.27 -7.64 8.25
CA GLU A 48 -8.00 -7.56 6.82
C GLU A 48 -6.82 -8.45 6.41
N LEU A 49 -5.76 -8.50 7.20
CA LEU A 49 -4.65 -9.42 6.97
C LEU A 49 -5.08 -10.88 7.12
N GLU A 50 -5.90 -11.20 8.10
CA GLU A 50 -6.50 -12.54 8.27
C GLU A 50 -7.35 -12.93 7.05
N ASN A 51 -8.09 -11.99 6.48
CA ASN A 51 -8.88 -12.22 5.26
C ASN A 51 -7.99 -12.54 4.04
N LEU A 52 -6.75 -12.05 4.02
CA LEU A 52 -5.75 -12.43 3.02
C LEU A 52 -5.12 -13.81 3.29
N GLY A 53 -5.44 -14.44 4.41
CA GLY A 53 -4.93 -15.73 4.81
C GLY A 53 -3.69 -15.66 5.72
N ILE A 54 -3.34 -14.49 6.21
CA ILE A 54 -2.25 -14.29 7.16
C ILE A 54 -2.72 -14.70 8.55
N LYS A 55 -2.00 -15.59 9.19
CA LYS A 55 -2.34 -16.08 10.53
C LYS A 55 -1.50 -15.40 11.59
N PHE A 56 -2.14 -14.96 12.67
CA PHE A 56 -1.48 -14.46 13.86
C PHE A 56 -1.23 -15.60 14.82
N VAL A 57 -0.02 -15.71 15.31
CA VAL A 57 0.38 -16.72 16.28
C VAL A 57 1.02 -15.99 17.47
N GLU A 58 0.50 -16.26 18.67
CA GLU A 58 1.12 -15.75 19.88
C GLU A 58 2.25 -16.70 20.32
N LYS A 59 3.43 -16.15 20.53
CA LYS A 59 4.58 -16.89 21.04
C LYS A 59 5.44 -15.98 21.91
N LYS A 60 5.85 -16.50 23.08
CA LYS A 60 6.80 -15.79 23.94
C LYS A 60 8.20 -15.89 23.33
N LEU A 61 8.87 -14.76 23.21
CA LEU A 61 10.24 -14.67 22.69
C LEU A 61 11.26 -14.71 23.84
N ASN A 62 12.42 -15.29 23.58
CA ASN A 62 13.51 -15.40 24.52
C ASN A 62 14.68 -14.50 24.09
N ASN A 63 14.96 -13.44 24.85
CA ASN A 63 16.05 -12.49 24.57
C ASN A 63 16.20 -12.15 23.07
N PRO A 64 15.15 -11.62 22.44
CA PRO A 64 15.15 -11.42 21.02
C PRO A 64 16.14 -10.34 20.58
N ILE A 65 16.76 -10.56 19.43
CA ILE A 65 17.59 -9.56 18.76
C ILE A 65 16.68 -8.57 18.04
N ASN A 66 16.80 -7.29 18.35
CA ASN A 66 16.02 -6.26 17.65
C ASN A 66 16.71 -5.84 16.33
N VAL A 67 15.97 -5.90 15.24
CA VAL A 67 16.42 -5.53 13.89
C VAL A 67 15.53 -4.42 13.35
N ILE A 68 16.15 -3.36 12.88
CA ILE A 68 15.48 -2.21 12.25
C ILE A 68 15.77 -2.18 10.74
N ASP A 69 15.03 -1.37 10.01
CA ASP A 69 15.11 -1.25 8.53
C ASP A 69 16.54 -1.27 7.99
N LYS A 70 17.41 -0.41 8.50
CA LYS A 70 18.79 -0.25 8.00
C LYS A 70 19.66 -1.49 8.14
N ASN A 71 19.33 -2.38 9.08
CA ASN A 71 20.10 -3.58 9.40
C ASN A 71 19.48 -4.84 8.78
N TYR A 72 18.30 -4.73 8.17
CA TYR A 72 17.54 -5.89 7.70
C TYR A 72 18.32 -6.75 6.69
N LYS A 73 18.96 -6.13 5.69
CA LYS A 73 19.74 -6.87 4.69
C LYS A 73 20.92 -7.66 5.28
N MET A 74 21.42 -7.21 6.43
CA MET A 74 22.51 -7.91 7.14
C MET A 74 22.03 -9.16 7.86
N CYS A 75 20.71 -9.36 8.02
CA CYS A 75 20.13 -10.50 8.70
C CYS A 75 20.11 -11.78 7.85
N TYR A 76 20.35 -11.66 6.55
CA TYR A 76 20.46 -12.81 5.64
C TYR A 76 21.83 -13.50 5.78
N ASN A 77 22.13 -13.90 7.01
CA ASN A 77 23.30 -14.70 7.33
C ASN A 77 22.94 -15.75 8.40
N ASP A 78 23.69 -16.82 8.48
CA ASP A 78 23.41 -17.94 9.39
C ASP A 78 23.62 -17.63 10.88
N VAL A 79 24.17 -16.45 11.22
CA VAL A 79 24.42 -16.04 12.63
C VAL A 79 23.12 -15.94 13.44
N LEU A 80 22.02 -15.65 12.77
CA LEU A 80 20.69 -15.52 13.41
C LEU A 80 19.92 -16.87 13.46
N LYS A 81 20.45 -17.93 12.87
CA LYS A 81 19.77 -19.21 12.84
C LYS A 81 19.56 -19.77 14.25
N GLY A 82 18.33 -20.18 14.53
CA GLY A 82 17.94 -20.66 15.87
C GLY A 82 17.76 -19.57 16.94
N ARG A 83 17.89 -18.29 16.58
CA ARG A 83 17.69 -17.15 17.49
C ARG A 83 16.29 -16.56 17.33
N ASP A 84 15.81 -15.94 18.39
CA ASP A 84 14.61 -15.12 18.33
C ASP A 84 15.00 -13.70 17.88
N VAL A 85 14.27 -13.16 16.89
CA VAL A 85 14.51 -11.85 16.27
C VAL A 85 13.20 -11.07 16.25
N ILE A 86 13.25 -9.79 16.60
CA ILE A 86 12.12 -8.85 16.43
C ILE A 86 12.47 -7.84 15.35
N LEU A 87 11.64 -7.76 14.32
CA LEU A 87 11.70 -6.74 13.30
C LEU A 87 10.88 -5.51 13.73
N SER A 88 11.52 -4.34 13.77
CA SER A 88 10.91 -3.07 14.16
C SER A 88 11.21 -2.01 13.10
N GLY A 89 10.26 -1.78 12.21
CA GLY A 89 10.39 -0.84 11.08
C GLY A 89 9.29 -1.00 10.06
N TYR A 90 9.38 -0.25 8.96
CA TYR A 90 8.44 -0.32 7.85
C TYR A 90 8.89 -1.27 6.74
N PHE A 91 10.20 -1.47 6.60
CA PHE A 91 10.81 -2.33 5.58
C PHE A 91 10.40 -1.98 4.15
N GLU A 92 10.22 -0.68 3.88
CA GLU A 92 9.80 -0.12 2.58
C GLU A 92 10.95 0.01 1.58
N ASP A 93 12.06 -0.69 1.76
CA ASP A 93 13.09 -0.82 0.74
C ASP A 93 12.62 -1.85 -0.32
N TYR A 94 12.04 -1.35 -1.40
CA TYR A 94 11.47 -2.17 -2.48
C TYR A 94 12.45 -3.15 -3.08
N THR A 95 13.75 -2.84 -3.05
CA THR A 95 14.79 -3.72 -3.60
C THR A 95 14.93 -5.05 -2.86
N ILE A 96 14.38 -5.16 -1.66
CA ILE A 96 14.30 -6.41 -0.90
C ILE A 96 13.40 -7.44 -1.60
N TYR A 97 12.40 -6.97 -2.35
CA TYR A 97 11.30 -7.79 -2.82
C TYR A 97 11.34 -8.12 -4.31
N PHE A 98 12.14 -7.40 -5.12
CA PHE A 98 12.07 -7.48 -6.58
C PHE A 98 12.27 -8.87 -7.16
N ASP A 99 13.21 -9.62 -6.64
CA ASP A 99 13.49 -11.00 -7.06
C ASP A 99 12.66 -12.06 -6.29
N LYS A 100 11.74 -11.61 -5.42
CA LYS A 100 10.89 -12.45 -4.57
C LYS A 100 9.39 -12.26 -4.83
N LEU A 101 9.00 -11.42 -5.79
CA LEU A 101 7.60 -11.08 -6.00
C LEU A 101 6.73 -12.29 -6.33
N ASP A 102 7.22 -13.24 -7.12
CA ASP A 102 6.48 -14.47 -7.42
C ASP A 102 6.29 -15.34 -6.19
N GLN A 103 7.33 -15.45 -5.35
CA GLN A 103 7.25 -16.15 -4.06
C GLN A 103 6.22 -15.47 -3.17
N ILE A 104 6.27 -14.14 -3.04
CA ILE A 104 5.38 -13.35 -2.21
C ILE A 104 3.93 -13.45 -2.73
N LYS A 105 3.72 -13.36 -4.04
CA LYS A 105 2.42 -13.50 -4.67
C LYS A 105 1.73 -14.81 -4.27
N ASN A 106 2.47 -15.90 -4.21
CA ASN A 106 1.96 -17.23 -3.85
C ASN A 106 1.53 -17.33 -2.37
N TRP A 107 1.88 -16.38 -1.52
CA TRP A 107 1.40 -16.35 -0.13
C TRP A 107 -0.03 -15.83 0.01
N PHE A 108 -0.50 -15.12 -1.00
CA PHE A 108 -1.84 -14.53 -1.00
C PHE A 108 -2.80 -15.38 -1.82
N LYS A 109 -4.07 -15.38 -1.40
CA LYS A 109 -5.11 -16.06 -2.18
C LYS A 109 -5.12 -15.54 -3.63
N PRO A 110 -5.30 -16.44 -4.61
CA PRO A 110 -5.48 -16.02 -5.99
C PRO A 110 -6.64 -15.04 -6.14
N VAL A 111 -6.48 -14.06 -7.02
CA VAL A 111 -7.56 -13.14 -7.32
C VAL A 111 -8.63 -13.85 -8.15
N LYS A 112 -9.87 -13.72 -7.72
CA LYS A 112 -11.03 -14.18 -8.47
C LYS A 112 -11.57 -13.03 -9.33
N ASN A 113 -12.16 -13.34 -10.47
CA ASN A 113 -12.84 -12.35 -11.34
C ASN A 113 -11.88 -11.26 -11.85
N ARG A 114 -10.89 -11.68 -12.65
CA ARG A 114 -10.01 -10.77 -13.37
C ARG A 114 -10.83 -9.72 -14.15
N LYS A 115 -10.35 -8.50 -14.17
CA LYS A 115 -10.94 -7.37 -14.89
C LYS A 115 -10.20 -7.17 -16.20
N ASP A 116 -10.59 -7.96 -17.20
CA ASP A 116 -9.98 -7.91 -18.53
C ASP A 116 -10.25 -6.56 -19.19
N ASN A 117 -9.24 -6.08 -19.90
CA ASN A 117 -9.24 -4.81 -20.63
C ASN A 117 -9.69 -3.60 -19.80
N SER A 118 -9.39 -3.59 -18.50
CA SER A 118 -9.69 -2.49 -17.60
C SER A 118 -8.45 -1.68 -17.23
N LEU A 119 -8.65 -0.39 -16.96
CA LEU A 119 -7.69 0.46 -16.26
C LEU A 119 -8.24 0.80 -14.88
N THR A 120 -7.49 0.49 -13.85
CA THR A 120 -7.81 0.93 -12.49
C THR A 120 -6.85 2.01 -12.03
N ILE A 121 -7.40 3.19 -11.73
CA ILE A 121 -6.69 4.26 -11.04
C ILE A 121 -6.93 4.09 -9.54
N HIS A 122 -5.87 3.94 -8.76
CA HIS A 122 -5.98 4.04 -7.31
C HIS A 122 -5.58 5.43 -6.85
N MET A 123 -6.55 6.14 -6.28
CA MET A 123 -6.38 7.46 -5.74
C MET A 123 -6.49 7.41 -4.22
N ARG A 124 -5.38 7.55 -3.53
CA ARG A 124 -5.39 7.68 -2.08
C ARG A 124 -5.71 9.11 -1.71
N THR A 125 -6.95 9.34 -1.35
CA THR A 125 -7.47 10.64 -0.97
C THR A 125 -7.60 10.81 0.54
N GLY A 126 -8.27 9.94 1.21
CA GLY A 126 -8.45 9.85 2.65
C GLY A 126 -7.91 11.02 3.48
N ASP A 127 -7.06 10.67 4.42
CA ASP A 127 -6.34 11.64 5.25
C ASP A 127 -5.48 12.63 4.47
N ARG A 128 -5.01 12.26 3.29
CA ARG A 128 -4.12 13.11 2.47
C ARG A 128 -4.78 14.35 1.90
N LEU A 129 -6.06 14.30 1.60
CA LEU A 129 -6.79 15.49 1.14
C LEU A 129 -6.90 16.56 2.22
N PHE A 130 -6.81 16.17 3.47
CA PHE A 130 -6.95 17.06 4.61
C PHE A 130 -5.60 17.59 5.16
N MET A 131 -4.47 17.08 4.64
CA MET A 131 -3.15 17.50 5.08
C MET A 131 -2.61 18.65 4.24
N LYS A 132 -2.21 19.75 4.89
CA LYS A 132 -1.42 20.83 4.30
C LYS A 132 0.06 20.42 4.24
N ASN A 133 0.38 19.39 3.46
CA ASN A 133 1.75 18.89 3.41
C ASN A 133 2.22 18.75 1.97
N GLU A 134 3.27 19.48 1.61
CA GLU A 134 3.90 19.47 0.28
C GLU A 134 4.44 18.11 -0.14
N PHE A 135 4.68 17.20 0.81
CA PHE A 135 5.11 15.83 0.52
C PHE A 135 3.99 14.97 -0.07
N TYR A 136 2.74 15.36 0.16
CA TYR A 136 1.58 14.69 -0.43
C TYR A 136 1.12 15.49 -1.64
N THR A 137 1.86 15.33 -2.74
CA THR A 137 1.38 15.86 -4.02
C THR A 137 0.01 15.26 -4.31
N LYS A 138 -0.94 16.15 -4.61
CA LYS A 138 -2.27 15.77 -5.08
C LYS A 138 -2.27 16.02 -6.58
N PRO A 139 -1.88 15.04 -7.40
CA PRO A 139 -1.88 15.27 -8.84
C PRO A 139 -3.32 15.54 -9.29
N ARG A 140 -3.47 16.57 -10.09
CA ARG A 140 -4.77 16.95 -10.65
C ARG A 140 -5.17 15.98 -11.75
N ALA A 141 -6.45 15.94 -12.09
CA ALA A 141 -6.99 15.09 -13.15
C ALA A 141 -6.18 15.19 -14.46
N GLU A 142 -5.76 16.40 -14.86
CA GLU A 142 -4.97 16.65 -16.05
C GLU A 142 -3.64 15.90 -16.12
N HIS A 143 -2.98 15.69 -14.97
CA HIS A 143 -1.75 14.88 -14.92
C HIS A 143 -2.06 13.39 -15.14
N TYR A 144 -3.11 12.89 -14.47
CA TYR A 144 -3.56 11.52 -14.66
C TYR A 144 -4.04 11.27 -16.10
N LEU A 145 -4.75 12.21 -16.72
CA LEU A 145 -5.25 12.07 -18.07
C LEU A 145 -4.13 11.84 -19.07
N LYS A 146 -3.00 12.55 -18.95
CA LYS A 146 -1.80 12.30 -19.76
C LYS A 146 -1.25 10.89 -19.59
N ALA A 147 -1.34 10.35 -18.38
CA ALA A 147 -0.90 8.99 -18.11
C ALA A 147 -1.91 7.96 -18.63
N VAL A 148 -3.20 8.24 -18.53
CA VAL A 148 -4.30 7.38 -19.01
C VAL A 148 -4.20 7.18 -20.53
N GLU A 149 -3.82 8.19 -21.29
CA GLU A 149 -3.61 8.10 -22.75
C GLU A 149 -2.56 7.08 -23.18
N LYS A 150 -1.72 6.62 -22.24
CA LYS A 150 -0.74 5.57 -22.51
C LYS A 150 -1.30 4.15 -22.40
N PHE A 151 -2.56 4.01 -22.00
CA PHE A 151 -3.21 2.72 -21.82
C PHE A 151 -4.28 2.49 -22.88
N ASP A 152 -4.44 1.23 -23.21
CA ASP A 152 -5.57 0.73 -24.00
C ASP A 152 -6.51 0.00 -23.03
N PHE A 153 -7.78 0.41 -22.96
CA PHE A 153 -8.78 -0.14 -22.05
C PHE A 153 -10.21 0.20 -22.50
N ASP A 154 -11.16 -0.65 -22.12
CA ASP A 154 -12.58 -0.45 -22.35
C ASP A 154 -13.28 0.16 -21.13
N GLU A 155 -12.84 -0.20 -19.93
CA GLU A 155 -13.44 0.24 -18.66
C GLU A 155 -12.43 0.99 -17.78
N LEU A 156 -12.85 2.16 -17.30
CA LEU A 156 -12.09 2.91 -16.28
C LEU A 156 -12.72 2.74 -14.91
N HIS A 157 -11.89 2.32 -13.95
CA HIS A 157 -12.26 2.26 -12.55
C HIS A 157 -11.40 3.23 -11.73
N ILE A 158 -12.02 3.95 -10.82
CA ILE A 158 -11.33 4.79 -9.83
C ILE A 158 -11.59 4.18 -8.45
N VAL A 159 -10.55 3.64 -7.85
CA VAL A 159 -10.58 3.10 -6.48
C VAL A 159 -10.05 4.16 -5.55
N THR A 160 -10.82 4.49 -4.53
CA THR A 160 -10.49 5.56 -3.59
C THR A 160 -10.97 5.22 -2.18
N ASP A 161 -10.28 5.74 -1.19
CA ASP A 161 -10.67 5.66 0.22
C ASP A 161 -11.69 6.75 0.63
N MET A 162 -12.05 7.63 -0.29
CA MET A 162 -13.13 8.60 -0.08
C MET A 162 -14.51 7.94 -0.30
N PRO A 163 -15.55 8.35 0.45
CA PRO A 163 -16.92 7.88 0.21
C PRO A 163 -17.44 8.41 -1.12
N LYS A 164 -18.45 7.73 -1.65
CA LYS A 164 -19.17 8.24 -2.82
C LYS A 164 -19.80 9.59 -2.52
N TRP A 165 -19.62 10.53 -3.42
CA TRP A 165 -19.88 11.97 -3.27
C TRP A 165 -21.31 12.36 -3.07
N ASP A 166 -22.20 11.68 -3.76
CA ASP A 166 -23.62 12.05 -3.85
C ASP A 166 -24.30 12.05 -2.47
N TYR A 167 -23.58 11.61 -1.43
CA TYR A 167 -24.17 11.35 -0.11
C TYR A 167 -23.29 11.78 1.06
N VAL A 168 -22.17 12.48 0.86
CA VAL A 168 -21.32 12.88 1.99
C VAL A 168 -21.79 14.23 2.51
N THR A 169 -22.52 14.20 3.60
CA THR A 169 -22.85 15.38 4.37
C THR A 169 -21.62 15.87 5.16
N ALA A 170 -21.61 17.14 5.56
CA ALA A 170 -20.58 17.68 6.42
C ALA A 170 -20.44 16.88 7.73
N ASP A 171 -21.54 16.34 8.25
CA ASP A 171 -21.57 15.52 9.46
C ASP A 171 -20.93 14.15 9.24
N GLU A 172 -21.16 13.52 8.08
CA GLU A 172 -20.49 12.27 7.73
C GLU A 172 -18.99 12.47 7.54
N LEU A 173 -18.56 13.57 6.93
CA LEU A 173 -17.15 13.93 6.83
C LEU A 173 -16.52 14.18 8.21
N ASN A 174 -17.23 14.84 9.11
CA ASN A 174 -16.78 15.07 10.48
C ASN A 174 -16.74 13.77 11.30
N ASN A 175 -17.62 12.82 11.01
CA ASN A 175 -17.68 11.50 11.63
C ASN A 175 -16.80 10.46 10.96
N MET A 176 -16.29 10.74 9.75
CA MET A 176 -15.22 9.93 9.20
C MET A 176 -14.06 10.00 10.19
N LYS A 177 -13.85 8.92 10.89
CA LYS A 177 -12.68 8.71 11.74
C LYS A 177 -11.46 8.52 10.84
N PHE A 178 -11.13 9.56 10.09
CA PHE A 178 -9.78 9.69 9.63
C PHE A 178 -8.95 9.76 10.89
N HIS A 179 -8.02 8.83 11.07
CA HIS A 179 -7.02 8.95 12.12
C HIS A 179 -6.12 10.13 11.77
N LEU A 180 -6.69 11.30 11.94
CA LEU A 180 -6.00 12.56 11.74
C LEU A 180 -5.17 12.81 13.01
N ASP A 181 -4.04 12.13 13.12
CA ASP A 181 -2.94 12.60 13.97
C ASP A 181 -2.34 13.91 13.42
N VAL A 182 -3.13 14.63 12.61
CA VAL A 182 -2.76 15.91 12.02
C VAL A 182 -3.31 17.03 12.90
N PRO A 183 -2.46 17.93 13.41
CA PRO A 183 -2.91 19.09 14.15
C PRO A 183 -3.95 19.91 13.39
N ALA A 184 -4.93 20.46 14.08
CA ALA A 184 -6.06 21.16 13.43
C ALA A 184 -5.62 22.32 12.52
N ASN A 185 -4.53 23.01 12.85
CA ASN A 185 -3.93 24.09 12.05
C ASN A 185 -3.24 23.61 10.77
N GLU A 186 -2.94 22.31 10.66
CA GLU A 186 -2.34 21.68 9.48
C GLU A 186 -3.39 21.03 8.57
N ARG A 187 -4.67 21.17 8.88
CA ARG A 187 -5.76 20.60 8.10
C ARG A 187 -6.23 21.57 7.02
N VAL A 188 -6.55 21.01 5.86
CA VAL A 188 -7.29 21.71 4.81
C VAL A 188 -8.78 21.71 5.18
N PRO A 189 -9.55 22.79 4.94
CA PRO A 189 -11.00 22.77 5.12
C PRO A 189 -11.66 21.65 4.31
N ILE A 190 -12.60 20.96 4.94
CA ILE A 190 -13.29 19.80 4.34
C ILE A 190 -13.89 20.15 2.98
N GLY A 191 -14.54 21.31 2.86
CA GLY A 191 -15.13 21.78 1.60
C GLY A 191 -14.13 21.89 0.45
N GLU A 192 -12.89 22.30 0.72
CA GLU A 192 -11.84 22.36 -0.31
C GLU A 192 -11.41 20.96 -0.76
N SER A 193 -11.36 20.01 0.17
CA SER A 193 -11.01 18.64 -0.15
C SER A 193 -12.09 17.93 -0.98
N VAL A 194 -13.36 18.18 -0.66
CA VAL A 194 -14.51 17.71 -1.45
C VAL A 194 -14.49 18.32 -2.84
N LYS A 195 -14.31 19.64 -2.93
CA LYS A 195 -14.22 20.34 -4.21
C LYS A 195 -13.09 19.77 -5.08
N PHE A 196 -11.90 19.61 -4.51
CA PHE A 196 -10.75 19.04 -5.23
C PHE A 196 -11.07 17.68 -5.83
N PHE A 197 -11.73 16.84 -5.07
CA PHE A 197 -12.05 15.51 -5.56
C PHE A 197 -13.17 15.54 -6.61
N ASN A 198 -14.22 16.32 -6.44
CA ASN A 198 -15.26 16.46 -7.45
C ASN A 198 -14.65 16.89 -8.78
N GLU A 199 -13.82 17.94 -8.76
CA GLU A 199 -13.08 18.41 -9.95
C GLU A 199 -12.19 17.30 -10.54
N PHE A 200 -11.62 16.45 -9.67
CA PHE A 200 -10.84 15.30 -10.13
C PHE A 200 -11.70 14.30 -10.89
N ILE A 201 -12.85 13.92 -10.35
CA ILE A 201 -13.75 12.96 -11.00
C ILE A 201 -14.36 13.54 -12.28
N GLU A 202 -14.79 14.80 -12.27
CA GLU A 202 -15.30 15.52 -13.45
C GLU A 202 -14.29 15.47 -14.61
N GLY A 203 -12.99 15.57 -14.31
CA GLY A 203 -11.94 15.44 -15.31
C GLY A 203 -11.95 14.10 -16.08
N PHE A 204 -12.57 13.06 -15.53
CA PHE A 204 -12.67 11.74 -16.16
C PHE A 204 -14.04 11.42 -16.77
N GLU A 205 -14.99 12.33 -16.75
CA GLU A 205 -16.38 12.09 -17.24
C GLU A 205 -16.44 11.49 -18.64
N LYS A 206 -15.54 11.91 -19.54
CA LYS A 206 -15.45 11.35 -20.90
C LYS A 206 -15.21 9.83 -20.97
N TYR A 207 -14.69 9.24 -19.90
CA TYR A 207 -14.45 7.80 -19.79
C TYR A 207 -15.54 7.07 -19.00
N ASN A 208 -16.55 7.77 -18.53
CA ASN A 208 -17.64 7.24 -17.69
C ASN A 208 -17.11 6.35 -16.55
N PRO A 209 -16.28 6.87 -15.63
CA PRO A 209 -15.54 6.07 -14.68
C PRO A 209 -16.43 5.41 -13.63
N ASN A 210 -16.14 4.16 -13.31
CA ASN A 210 -16.71 3.48 -12.15
C ASN A 210 -15.94 3.87 -10.88
N VAL A 211 -16.47 4.83 -10.12
CA VAL A 211 -15.86 5.24 -8.85
C VAL A 211 -16.28 4.29 -7.74
N GLN A 212 -15.30 3.75 -7.02
CA GLN A 212 -15.53 2.67 -6.07
C GLN A 212 -14.82 2.90 -4.75
N LYS A 213 -15.52 2.59 -3.66
CA LYS A 213 -14.97 2.40 -2.34
C LYS A 213 -15.53 1.12 -1.76
N ARG A 214 -14.66 0.24 -1.34
CA ARG A 214 -14.99 -1.05 -0.71
C ARG A 214 -14.26 -1.18 0.62
N SER A 215 -14.23 -2.39 1.17
CA SER A 215 -13.27 -2.71 2.22
C SER A 215 -11.84 -2.63 1.66
N ILE A 216 -10.88 -2.38 2.53
CA ILE A 216 -9.47 -2.25 2.12
C ILE A 216 -8.93 -3.51 1.43
N VAL A 217 -9.41 -4.68 1.83
CA VAL A 217 -9.06 -5.98 1.22
C VAL A 217 -9.69 -6.13 -0.16
N ASP A 218 -10.95 -5.70 -0.30
CA ASP A 218 -11.64 -5.76 -1.58
C ASP A 218 -11.03 -4.80 -2.58
N ASP A 219 -10.65 -3.59 -2.16
CA ASP A 219 -9.96 -2.62 -3.00
C ASP A 219 -8.58 -3.15 -3.41
N PHE A 220 -7.82 -3.73 -2.46
CA PHE A 220 -6.54 -4.36 -2.75
C PHE A 220 -6.67 -5.47 -3.80
N ASN A 221 -7.63 -6.37 -3.62
CA ASN A 221 -7.87 -7.47 -4.55
C ASN A 221 -8.43 -6.98 -5.89
N PHE A 222 -9.25 -5.93 -5.89
CA PHE A 222 -9.76 -5.34 -7.12
C PHE A 222 -8.64 -4.74 -7.97
N ILE A 223 -7.73 -3.98 -7.35
CA ILE A 223 -6.55 -3.44 -8.04
C ILE A 223 -5.71 -4.58 -8.60
N ARG A 224 -5.46 -5.63 -7.82
CA ARG A 224 -4.71 -6.82 -8.27
C ARG A 224 -5.37 -7.55 -9.45
N ALA A 225 -6.69 -7.44 -9.59
CA ALA A 225 -7.47 -8.10 -10.64
C ALA A 225 -7.42 -7.36 -11.98
N SER A 226 -6.96 -6.13 -12.00
CA SER A 226 -7.02 -5.25 -13.18
C SER A 226 -5.92 -5.53 -14.17
N ASP A 227 -6.23 -5.41 -15.46
CA ASP A 227 -5.26 -5.57 -16.55
C ASP A 227 -4.26 -4.42 -16.59
N ASN A 228 -4.72 -3.21 -16.27
CA ASN A 228 -3.87 -2.03 -16.22
C ASN A 228 -4.08 -1.31 -14.90
N ILE A 229 -2.99 -0.79 -14.34
CA ILE A 229 -3.02 -0.12 -13.04
C ILE A 229 -2.30 1.22 -13.14
N LEU A 230 -2.93 2.27 -12.63
CA LEU A 230 -2.33 3.60 -12.53
C LEU A 230 -2.48 4.08 -11.09
N PHE A 231 -1.39 4.49 -10.47
CA PHE A 231 -1.43 4.98 -9.10
C PHE A 231 -0.36 6.05 -8.84
N GLU A 232 -0.60 6.84 -7.80
CA GLU A 232 0.37 7.81 -7.31
C GLU A 232 1.29 7.19 -6.23
N HIS A 233 1.10 7.60 -4.99
CA HIS A 233 1.85 7.11 -3.85
C HIS A 233 0.94 6.24 -2.98
N GLY A 234 1.45 5.12 -2.53
CA GLY A 234 0.74 4.30 -1.56
C GLY A 234 1.29 2.89 -1.49
N THR A 235 1.58 2.46 -0.29
CA THR A 235 2.08 1.12 -0.02
C THR A 235 1.08 0.04 -0.40
N LEU A 236 -0.23 0.32 -0.25
CA LEU A 236 -1.30 -0.58 -0.70
C LEU A 236 -1.28 -0.78 -2.22
N SER A 237 -1.27 0.33 -2.97
CA SER A 237 -1.27 0.29 -4.43
C SER A 237 -0.02 -0.37 -4.98
N TRP A 238 1.13 -0.06 -4.36
CA TRP A 238 2.39 -0.66 -4.76
C TRP A 238 2.33 -2.19 -4.63
N TRP A 239 1.89 -2.70 -3.47
CA TRP A 239 1.77 -4.15 -3.28
C TRP A 239 0.73 -4.77 -4.19
N ALA A 240 -0.44 -4.13 -4.34
CA ALA A 240 -1.46 -4.63 -5.23
C ALA A 240 -0.94 -4.77 -6.67
N ALA A 241 -0.22 -3.76 -7.15
CA ALA A 241 0.39 -3.78 -8.49
C ALA A 241 1.55 -4.78 -8.59
N ALA A 242 2.45 -4.82 -7.59
CA ALA A 242 3.65 -5.65 -7.62
C ALA A 242 3.36 -7.16 -7.64
N ILE A 243 2.25 -7.59 -7.02
CA ILE A 243 1.84 -9.01 -7.01
C ILE A 243 0.62 -9.29 -7.91
N SER A 244 0.28 -8.37 -8.81
CA SER A 244 -0.76 -8.55 -9.84
C SER A 244 -0.22 -9.27 -11.08
N ASP A 245 -1.13 -9.60 -11.99
CA ASP A 245 -0.83 -10.00 -13.36
C ASP A 245 -1.12 -8.86 -14.36
N ALA A 246 -1.01 -7.61 -13.90
CA ALA A 246 -1.27 -6.46 -14.75
C ALA A 246 -0.34 -6.41 -15.96
N LYS A 247 -0.92 -6.11 -17.12
CA LYS A 247 -0.17 -5.97 -18.38
C LYS A 247 0.71 -4.72 -18.38
N LYS A 248 0.20 -3.66 -17.74
CA LYS A 248 0.90 -2.37 -17.69
C LYS A 248 0.58 -1.62 -16.39
N VAL A 249 1.61 -1.03 -15.80
CA VAL A 249 1.48 -0.29 -14.55
C VAL A 249 2.14 1.08 -14.67
N GLY A 250 1.40 2.12 -14.35
CA GLY A 250 1.91 3.49 -14.24
C GLY A 250 2.03 3.91 -12.78
N VAL A 251 3.20 4.38 -12.39
CA VAL A 251 3.47 4.92 -11.05
C VAL A 251 3.88 6.38 -11.14
N TYR A 252 3.30 7.24 -10.29
CA TYR A 252 3.65 8.66 -10.27
C TYR A 252 5.09 8.87 -9.79
N GLY A 253 5.85 9.63 -10.53
CA GLY A 253 7.20 10.06 -10.16
C GLY A 253 7.23 11.54 -9.79
N PRO A 254 8.08 12.01 -8.86
CA PRO A 254 9.08 11.25 -8.16
C PRO A 254 8.50 10.56 -6.92
N TRP A 255 8.64 9.27 -6.86
CA TRP A 255 8.35 8.52 -5.64
C TRP A 255 9.34 8.95 -4.56
N ARG A 256 8.85 9.54 -3.49
CA ARG A 256 9.68 9.92 -2.35
C ARG A 256 9.42 8.97 -1.19
N PRO A 257 10.45 8.31 -0.67
CA PRO A 257 10.29 7.52 0.55
C PRO A 257 9.98 8.45 1.73
N TRP A 258 9.26 7.91 2.70
CA TRP A 258 8.98 8.61 3.95
C TRP A 258 10.26 9.11 4.62
N LYS A 259 10.17 10.32 5.18
CA LYS A 259 11.10 11.02 6.07
C LYS A 259 12.52 10.44 6.17
N GLY A 260 13.46 11.11 5.57
CA GLY A 260 14.83 11.09 6.00
C GLY A 260 15.85 10.56 5.02
N ASP A 261 15.49 9.77 4.03
CA ASP A 261 16.46 9.27 3.06
C ASP A 261 16.30 9.99 1.70
N LYS A 262 16.82 11.20 1.65
CA LYS A 262 16.86 12.00 0.41
C LYS A 262 17.67 11.33 -0.71
N ASN A 263 18.42 10.29 -0.39
CA ASN A 263 19.34 9.60 -1.29
C ASN A 263 18.79 8.26 -1.82
N LYS A 264 17.68 7.75 -1.30
CA LYS A 264 17.04 6.56 -1.88
C LYS A 264 16.36 6.94 -3.17
N ASN A 265 17.12 6.80 -4.22
CA ASN A 265 16.61 6.93 -5.59
C ASN A 265 15.70 5.73 -5.88
N LEU A 266 14.41 5.85 -5.51
CA LEU A 266 13.36 4.89 -5.89
C LEU A 266 13.04 4.98 -7.39
N SER A 267 14.01 5.46 -8.17
CA SER A 267 13.93 5.51 -9.62
C SER A 267 13.84 4.12 -10.26
N ASN A 268 14.21 3.09 -9.52
CA ASN A 268 14.16 1.73 -10.02
C ASN A 268 12.75 1.20 -9.91
N ILE A 269 12.02 1.34 -11.00
CA ILE A 269 10.76 0.66 -11.21
C ILE A 269 11.07 -0.81 -11.37
N PRO A 270 10.48 -1.69 -10.54
CA PRO A 270 10.96 -3.06 -10.39
C PRO A 270 10.69 -3.96 -11.56
N LEU A 271 9.68 -3.66 -12.35
CA LEU A 271 9.16 -4.58 -13.34
C LEU A 271 9.17 -3.97 -14.75
N LYS A 272 9.40 -4.80 -15.74
CA LYS A 272 9.49 -4.37 -17.16
C LYS A 272 8.23 -3.73 -17.71
N ASN A 273 7.07 -4.07 -17.14
CA ASN A 273 5.76 -3.54 -17.54
C ASN A 273 5.35 -2.27 -16.77
N TRP A 274 6.24 -1.73 -15.95
CA TRP A 274 5.99 -0.49 -15.21
C TRP A 274 6.62 0.71 -15.90
N PHE A 275 5.96 1.86 -15.81
CA PHE A 275 6.50 3.13 -16.27
C PHE A 275 6.21 4.25 -15.26
N LYS A 276 7.03 5.28 -15.29
CA LYS A 276 6.78 6.50 -14.52
C LYS A 276 5.92 7.47 -15.32
N TRP A 277 5.10 8.21 -14.59
CA TRP A 277 4.36 9.35 -15.13
C TRP A 277 4.48 10.54 -14.18
N GLU A 278 4.33 11.76 -14.72
CA GLU A 278 4.49 13.04 -14.02
C GLU A 278 3.34 13.97 -14.35
#